data_14420b8d70acec9843525f990151388b
#
_entry.id   14420b8d70acec9843525f990151388b
#
_cell.length_a   1.000
_cell.length_b   1.000
_cell.length_c   1.000
_cell.angle_alpha   90.00
_cell.angle_beta   90.00
_cell.angle_gamma   90.00
#
_symmetry.space_group_name_H-M   'P 1'
#
loop_
_entity.id
_entity.type
_entity.pdbx_description
1 polymer ?
#
loop_
_entity_poly.entity_id
_entity_poly.type
_entity_poly.pdbx_seq_one_letter_code
_entity_poly.pdbx_strand_id
1 'polypeptide(L)'
;PEAIDLLVNIDTLSIAKTLPNVRQIHTFSYKEKNENKFNQERKIINKIYRKYDLSINLTSSDRSVIYALLASKKSISAVEKNNLKAWWKKILLKYHFTYDLNSHILINNLKPLSLLGLNALNHQASPKLSEIAYSTIQDKLRKLKITKFIIFHPSAQYNYKVYDKKLRDDLLYLLNTLNISIIISGGKNEIDTKIKVSLPKLTNIYDFIGDTSIDEYICLSLLSEGYIGMDTLNMHIAASQNKRIFAIFGPTKLNMWSPWSNNLQTSAIEAKPIQTYDNITIFQADMPCVACGEKGCKNNGLVSECLSNISPSLIFKEIEEW
;
A
#
# COMPACT_ATOMS: atom_id res chain seq x y z
N PRO A 1 -11.16 19.91 12.36
CA PRO A 1 -9.88 20.42 12.85
C PRO A 1 -9.38 21.54 11.95
N GLU A 2 -8.73 22.55 12.55
CA GLU A 2 -8.14 23.65 11.77
C GLU A 2 -6.87 23.21 11.03
N ALA A 3 -6.13 22.25 11.59
CA ALA A 3 -4.92 21.71 11.01
C ALA A 3 -4.66 20.26 11.43
N ILE A 4 -4.08 19.49 10.54
CA ILE A 4 -3.64 18.10 10.76
C ILE A 4 -2.14 18.02 10.49
N ASP A 5 -1.39 17.56 11.48
CA ASP A 5 0.03 17.21 11.33
C ASP A 5 0.18 15.69 11.43
N LEU A 6 1.15 15.15 10.69
CA LEU A 6 1.44 13.73 10.68
C LEU A 6 2.81 13.44 11.30
N LEU A 7 2.93 12.30 11.97
CA LEU A 7 4.21 11.70 12.33
C LEU A 7 4.31 10.32 11.67
N VAL A 8 5.20 10.20 10.69
CA VAL A 8 5.33 9.01 9.84
C VAL A 8 6.78 8.50 9.77
N ASN A 9 6.97 7.26 9.33
CA ASN A 9 8.29 6.78 8.97
C ASN A 9 8.82 7.55 7.75
N ILE A 10 10.12 7.85 7.74
CA ILE A 10 10.80 8.56 6.64
C ILE A 10 10.57 7.87 5.27
N ASP A 11 10.51 6.53 5.27
CA ASP A 11 10.29 5.75 4.06
C ASP A 11 8.90 5.96 3.44
N THR A 12 7.94 6.48 4.22
CA THR A 12 6.57 6.80 3.76
C THR A 12 6.34 8.29 3.55
N LEU A 13 7.39 9.13 3.68
CA LEU A 13 7.28 10.58 3.56
C LEU A 13 6.73 11.01 2.20
N SER A 14 7.16 10.37 1.12
CA SER A 14 6.72 10.71 -0.24
C SER A 14 5.21 10.58 -0.40
N ILE A 15 4.63 9.46 0.02
CA ILE A 15 3.17 9.27 -0.03
C ILE A 15 2.44 10.17 0.98
N ALA A 16 3.02 10.41 2.16
CA ALA A 16 2.41 11.29 3.15
C ALA A 16 2.24 12.73 2.64
N LYS A 17 3.16 13.23 1.80
CA LYS A 17 3.08 14.54 1.17
C LYS A 17 1.91 14.69 0.19
N THR A 18 1.41 13.59 -0.36
CA THR A 18 0.28 13.61 -1.31
C THR A 18 -1.08 13.60 -0.61
N LEU A 19 -1.11 13.45 0.71
CA LEU A 19 -2.36 13.47 1.47
C LEU A 19 -2.97 14.88 1.53
N PRO A 20 -4.28 15.03 1.29
CA PRO A 20 -4.93 16.32 1.39
C PRO A 20 -5.03 16.79 2.85
N ASN A 21 -5.11 18.10 3.04
CA ASN A 21 -5.37 18.74 4.35
C ASN A 21 -4.31 18.49 5.42
N VAL A 22 -3.09 18.06 5.03
CA VAL A 22 -1.96 17.94 5.94
C VAL A 22 -1.16 19.24 5.93
N ARG A 23 -0.98 19.84 7.11
CA ARG A 23 -0.21 21.07 7.30
C ARG A 23 1.28 20.79 7.41
N GLN A 24 1.65 19.84 8.26
CA GLN A 24 3.07 19.53 8.54
C GLN A 24 3.27 18.03 8.69
N ILE A 25 4.43 17.54 8.24
CA ILE A 25 4.82 16.15 8.38
C ILE A 25 6.11 16.07 9.20
N HIS A 26 6.05 15.37 10.31
CA HIS A 26 7.18 14.97 11.12
C HIS A 26 7.60 13.55 10.72
N THR A 27 8.88 13.26 10.75
CA THR A 27 9.40 11.95 10.38
C THR A 27 10.24 11.32 11.48
N PHE A 28 10.21 10.00 11.55
CA PHE A 28 11.19 9.21 12.28
C PHE A 28 11.81 8.17 11.34
N SER A 29 13.03 7.72 11.65
CA SER A 29 13.75 6.71 10.88
C SER A 29 14.04 5.48 11.74
N TYR A 30 13.73 4.28 11.22
CA TYR A 30 14.13 3.04 11.88
C TYR A 30 15.65 2.82 11.84
N LYS A 31 16.33 3.34 10.80
CA LYS A 31 17.79 3.29 10.67
C LYS A 31 18.45 4.13 11.77
N GLU A 32 18.06 5.39 11.93
CA GLU A 32 18.57 6.26 12.98
C GLU A 32 18.23 5.76 14.39
N LYS A 33 17.14 5.02 14.57
CA LYS A 33 16.80 4.38 15.84
C LYS A 33 17.91 3.44 16.32
N ASN A 34 18.60 2.77 15.44
CA ASN A 34 19.66 1.83 15.77
C ASN A 34 21.01 2.54 15.99
N GLU A 35 21.27 3.64 15.29
CA GLU A 35 22.53 4.36 15.30
C GLU A 35 22.56 5.52 16.33
N ASN A 36 21.45 6.26 16.49
CA ASN A 36 21.40 7.48 17.29
C ASN A 36 20.01 7.72 17.93
N LYS A 37 19.52 6.69 18.61
CA LYS A 37 18.16 6.65 19.17
C LYS A 37 17.83 7.87 20.01
N PHE A 38 18.67 8.23 20.96
CA PHE A 38 18.40 9.30 21.94
C PHE A 38 18.20 10.67 21.27
N ASN A 39 19.04 11.01 20.32
CA ASN A 39 18.96 12.30 19.62
C ASN A 39 17.72 12.39 18.73
N GLN A 40 17.35 11.29 18.05
CA GLN A 40 16.13 11.26 17.27
C GLN A 40 14.89 11.44 18.15
N GLU A 41 14.78 10.69 19.24
CA GLU A 41 13.67 10.80 20.19
C GLU A 41 13.54 12.24 20.73
N ARG A 42 14.66 12.83 21.18
CA ARG A 42 14.68 14.22 21.68
C ARG A 42 14.19 15.21 20.62
N LYS A 43 14.66 15.09 19.37
CA LYS A 43 14.25 15.96 18.26
C LYS A 43 12.75 15.85 17.99
N ILE A 44 12.20 14.63 17.96
CA ILE A 44 10.78 14.41 17.72
C ILE A 44 9.96 14.97 18.87
N ILE A 45 10.31 14.64 20.12
CA ILE A 45 9.59 15.11 21.31
C ILE A 45 9.56 16.64 21.34
N ASN A 46 10.67 17.32 21.11
CA ASN A 46 10.70 18.78 21.08
C ASN A 46 9.78 19.40 20.02
N LYS A 47 9.55 18.67 18.91
CA LYS A 47 8.66 19.12 17.85
C LYS A 47 7.18 18.94 18.17
N ILE A 48 6.82 17.92 18.96
CA ILE A 48 5.42 17.53 19.18
C ILE A 48 4.91 17.81 20.61
N TYR A 49 5.80 18.00 21.59
CA TYR A 49 5.42 18.06 23.01
C TYR A 49 4.36 19.12 23.29
N ARG A 50 3.16 18.67 23.71
CA ARG A 50 1.99 19.47 24.09
C ARG A 50 1.57 20.54 23.04
N LYS A 51 1.84 20.29 21.76
CA LYS A 51 1.50 21.22 20.69
C LYS A 51 0.13 21.01 20.06
N TYR A 52 -0.56 19.93 20.43
CA TYR A 52 -1.82 19.52 19.79
C TYR A 52 -2.95 19.43 20.81
N ASP A 53 -4.16 19.78 20.38
CA ASP A 53 -5.38 19.61 21.18
C ASP A 53 -5.78 18.13 21.28
N LEU A 54 -5.50 17.37 20.21
CA LEU A 54 -5.78 15.95 20.09
C LEU A 54 -4.64 15.23 19.38
N SER A 55 -4.26 14.07 19.87
CA SER A 55 -3.38 13.14 19.18
C SER A 55 -4.09 11.81 18.90
N ILE A 56 -3.98 11.31 17.69
CA ILE A 56 -4.54 10.02 17.26
C ILE A 56 -3.39 9.12 16.79
N ASN A 57 -3.21 8.00 17.46
CA ASN A 57 -2.22 6.98 17.08
C ASN A 57 -2.92 5.75 16.51
N LEU A 58 -2.61 5.41 15.28
CA LEU A 58 -3.23 4.30 14.54
C LEU A 58 -2.47 2.97 14.71
N THR A 59 -1.39 2.98 15.50
CA THR A 59 -0.59 1.78 15.80
C THR A 59 -0.57 1.49 17.30
N SER A 60 -0.23 0.27 17.70
CA SER A 60 -0.25 -0.13 19.11
C SER A 60 1.14 -0.18 19.75
N SER A 61 2.23 0.19 19.03
CA SER A 61 3.58 0.12 19.58
C SER A 61 3.77 1.07 20.77
N ASP A 62 4.54 0.66 21.79
CA ASP A 62 4.81 1.48 22.98
C ASP A 62 5.37 2.86 22.61
N ARG A 63 6.30 2.90 21.66
CA ARG A 63 6.90 4.14 21.17
C ARG A 63 5.87 5.11 20.61
N SER A 64 4.98 4.64 19.74
CA SER A 64 3.95 5.50 19.12
C SER A 64 2.90 5.97 20.12
N VAL A 65 2.54 5.12 21.09
CA VAL A 65 1.66 5.51 22.20
C VAL A 65 2.29 6.60 23.06
N ILE A 66 3.58 6.49 23.40
CA ILE A 66 4.31 7.52 24.15
C ILE A 66 4.31 8.85 23.38
N TYR A 67 4.56 8.83 22.07
CA TYR A 67 4.48 10.05 21.27
C TYR A 67 3.09 10.68 21.32
N ALA A 68 2.02 9.88 21.22
CA ALA A 68 0.66 10.39 21.32
C ALA A 68 0.39 11.04 22.70
N LEU A 69 0.80 10.39 23.78
CA LEU A 69 0.67 10.91 25.16
C LEU A 69 1.44 12.21 25.37
N LEU A 70 2.62 12.35 24.77
CA LEU A 70 3.44 13.56 24.87
C LEU A 70 2.92 14.69 23.99
N ALA A 71 2.35 14.37 22.84
CA ALA A 71 1.87 15.37 21.88
C ALA A 71 0.63 16.13 22.38
N SER A 72 -0.27 15.46 23.10
CA SER A 72 -1.53 16.05 23.57
C SER A 72 -1.95 15.54 24.94
N LYS A 73 -2.76 16.33 25.67
CA LYS A 73 -3.48 15.88 26.86
C LYS A 73 -4.69 14.96 26.53
N LYS A 74 -5.21 15.08 25.31
CA LYS A 74 -6.30 14.24 24.79
C LYS A 74 -5.71 13.30 23.75
N SER A 75 -5.36 12.07 24.12
CA SER A 75 -4.76 11.09 23.24
C SER A 75 -5.66 9.89 23.02
N ILE A 76 -5.74 9.45 21.76
CA ILE A 76 -6.46 8.26 21.33
C ILE A 76 -5.44 7.31 20.72
N SER A 77 -5.48 6.03 21.05
CA SER A 77 -4.57 5.05 20.45
C SER A 77 -5.19 3.67 20.28
N ALA A 78 -4.71 2.98 19.25
CA ALA A 78 -4.86 1.53 19.20
C ALA A 78 -4.12 0.87 20.36
N VAL A 79 -4.70 -0.19 20.90
CA VAL A 79 -4.08 -1.05 21.91
C VAL A 79 -4.22 -2.51 21.48
N GLU A 80 -3.29 -3.35 21.91
CA GLU A 80 -3.33 -4.78 21.64
C GLU A 80 -4.48 -5.47 22.42
N LYS A 81 -5.18 -6.36 21.74
CA LYS A 81 -6.18 -7.24 22.34
C LYS A 81 -5.52 -8.23 23.26
N ASN A 82 -5.67 -8.60 24.34
CA ASN A 82 -5.09 -9.68 25.17
C ASN A 82 -3.61 -9.51 25.55
N ASN A 83 -3.06 -8.31 25.51
CA ASN A 83 -1.71 -8.03 26.00
C ASN A 83 -1.77 -7.45 27.41
N LEU A 84 -1.50 -8.28 28.42
CA LEU A 84 -1.47 -7.85 29.82
C LEU A 84 -0.42 -6.75 30.07
N LYS A 85 0.69 -6.74 29.33
CA LYS A 85 1.72 -5.69 29.43
C LYS A 85 1.27 -4.33 28.91
N ALA A 86 0.14 -4.26 28.22
CA ALA A 86 -0.42 -3.03 27.68
C ALA A 86 -1.38 -2.29 28.66
N TRP A 87 -1.48 -2.72 29.93
CA TRP A 87 -2.35 -2.14 30.93
C TRP A 87 -2.16 -0.63 31.13
N TRP A 88 -0.91 -0.16 31.13
CA TRP A 88 -0.54 1.23 31.31
C TRP A 88 -1.07 2.13 30.17
N LYS A 89 -1.14 1.60 28.93
CA LYS A 89 -1.73 2.31 27.79
C LYS A 89 -3.20 2.65 28.04
N LYS A 90 -3.96 1.68 28.56
CA LYS A 90 -5.39 1.85 28.86
C LYS A 90 -5.64 2.86 29.99
N ILE A 91 -4.72 3.00 30.94
CA ILE A 91 -4.81 3.95 32.05
C ILE A 91 -4.44 5.37 31.58
N LEU A 92 -3.37 5.51 30.81
CA LEU A 92 -2.81 6.82 30.45
C LEU A 92 -3.51 7.49 29.27
N LEU A 93 -4.11 6.71 28.36
CA LEU A 93 -4.81 7.24 27.19
C LEU A 93 -6.19 7.78 27.60
N LYS A 94 -6.60 8.91 27.01
CA LYS A 94 -7.95 9.44 27.19
C LYS A 94 -9.01 8.50 26.61
N TYR A 95 -8.73 7.96 25.40
CA TYR A 95 -9.52 6.92 24.75
C TYR A 95 -8.59 5.90 24.11
N HIS A 96 -9.06 4.68 24.01
CA HIS A 96 -8.36 3.63 23.30
C HIS A 96 -9.35 2.74 22.53
N PHE A 97 -8.87 2.13 21.46
CA PHE A 97 -9.60 1.13 20.70
C PHE A 97 -8.74 -0.11 20.48
N THR A 98 -9.38 -1.25 20.34
CA THR A 98 -8.67 -2.49 20.03
C THR A 98 -8.46 -2.61 18.55
N TYR A 99 -7.21 -2.85 18.17
CA TYR A 99 -6.84 -3.20 16.80
C TYR A 99 -7.35 -4.62 16.50
N ASP A 100 -8.15 -4.74 15.45
CA ASP A 100 -8.75 -6.01 15.04
C ASP A 100 -8.03 -6.57 13.81
N LEU A 101 -7.35 -7.72 14.00
CA LEU A 101 -6.60 -8.41 12.96
C LEU A 101 -7.50 -9.07 11.90
N ASN A 102 -8.81 -9.16 12.15
CA ASN A 102 -9.80 -9.73 11.24
C ASN A 102 -10.58 -8.66 10.47
N SER A 103 -10.27 -7.39 10.68
CA SER A 103 -10.89 -6.27 9.98
C SER A 103 -9.91 -5.59 9.04
N HIS A 104 -10.43 -5.04 7.95
CA HIS A 104 -9.63 -4.25 7.00
C HIS A 104 -8.91 -3.09 7.69
N ILE A 105 -7.69 -2.77 7.23
CA ILE A 105 -6.87 -1.72 7.83
C ILE A 105 -7.58 -0.35 7.81
N LEU A 106 -8.31 -0.04 6.75
CA LEU A 106 -9.10 1.18 6.65
C LEU A 106 -10.14 1.27 7.78
N ILE A 107 -10.88 0.20 8.02
CA ILE A 107 -11.89 0.15 9.10
C ILE A 107 -11.23 0.31 10.47
N ASN A 108 -10.07 -0.33 10.69
CA ASN A 108 -9.31 -0.14 11.93
C ASN A 108 -8.87 1.32 12.11
N ASN A 109 -8.42 1.98 11.05
CA ASN A 109 -7.96 3.36 11.08
C ASN A 109 -9.10 4.38 11.28
N LEU A 110 -10.35 4.00 11.00
CA LEU A 110 -11.54 4.84 11.22
C LEU A 110 -12.11 4.73 12.64
N LYS A 111 -11.76 3.71 13.42
CA LYS A 111 -12.25 3.52 14.80
C LYS A 111 -12.09 4.76 15.71
N PRO A 112 -11.00 5.55 15.64
CA PRO A 112 -10.89 6.77 16.44
C PRO A 112 -12.02 7.78 16.22
N LEU A 113 -12.59 7.85 15.01
CA LEU A 113 -13.65 8.80 14.68
C LEU A 113 -14.92 8.50 15.47
N SER A 114 -15.30 7.25 15.62
CA SER A 114 -16.47 6.85 16.41
C SER A 114 -16.30 7.20 17.90
N LEU A 115 -15.07 7.14 18.44
CA LEU A 115 -14.78 7.58 19.80
C LEU A 115 -14.90 9.09 20.00
N LEU A 116 -14.88 9.85 18.92
CA LEU A 116 -15.08 11.30 18.88
C LEU A 116 -16.54 11.68 18.55
N GLY A 117 -17.44 10.70 18.41
CA GLY A 117 -18.82 10.93 17.98
C GLY A 117 -18.96 11.32 16.51
N LEU A 118 -17.93 11.05 15.70
CA LEU A 118 -17.91 11.34 14.27
C LEU A 118 -18.21 10.07 13.47
N ASN A 119 -19.13 10.16 12.53
CA ASN A 119 -19.36 9.10 11.55
C ASN A 119 -18.55 9.39 10.29
N ALA A 120 -17.72 8.45 9.91
CA ALA A 120 -17.02 8.53 8.64
C ALA A 120 -17.98 8.05 7.53
N LEU A 121 -18.61 8.99 6.86
CA LEU A 121 -19.45 8.74 5.69
C LEU A 121 -18.56 8.83 4.44
N ASN A 122 -18.67 7.85 3.55
CA ASN A 122 -17.97 7.79 2.26
C ASN A 122 -16.44 7.97 2.34
N HIS A 123 -15.73 6.88 2.58
CA HIS A 123 -14.27 6.85 2.71
C HIS A 123 -13.60 6.89 1.33
N GLN A 124 -13.63 8.01 0.69
CA GLN A 124 -12.94 8.21 -0.58
C GLN A 124 -11.74 9.13 -0.34
N ALA A 125 -10.57 8.53 -0.13
CA ALA A 125 -9.32 9.27 -0.06
C ALA A 125 -8.52 9.02 -1.34
N SER A 126 -8.51 9.98 -2.25
CA SER A 126 -7.58 9.99 -3.37
C SER A 126 -6.36 10.84 -3.01
N PRO A 127 -5.13 10.43 -3.40
CA PRO A 127 -3.95 11.27 -3.22
C PRO A 127 -4.08 12.55 -4.04
N LYS A 128 -3.47 13.63 -3.54
CA LYS A 128 -3.36 14.89 -4.26
C LYS A 128 -2.55 14.70 -5.55
N LEU A 129 -3.04 15.28 -6.64
CA LEU A 129 -2.31 15.31 -7.90
C LEU A 129 -1.35 16.52 -7.93
N SER A 130 -0.14 16.28 -8.40
CA SER A 130 0.82 17.33 -8.71
C SER A 130 0.68 17.72 -10.18
N GLU A 131 0.37 18.97 -10.49
CA GLU A 131 0.26 19.46 -11.87
C GLU A 131 1.57 19.28 -12.65
N ILE A 132 2.70 19.49 -11.99
CA ILE A 132 4.03 19.31 -12.59
C ILE A 132 4.25 17.84 -12.94
N ALA A 133 3.96 16.92 -12.01
CA ALA A 133 4.10 15.48 -12.24
C ALA A 133 3.14 15.01 -13.34
N TYR A 134 1.92 15.52 -13.36
CA TYR A 134 0.93 15.19 -14.38
C TYR A 134 1.41 15.60 -15.78
N SER A 135 1.88 16.85 -15.95
CA SER A 135 2.45 17.33 -17.20
C SER A 135 3.67 16.51 -17.62
N THR A 136 4.57 16.20 -16.69
CA THR A 136 5.77 15.38 -16.96
C THR A 136 5.39 14.00 -17.50
N ILE A 137 4.42 13.34 -16.88
CA ILE A 137 3.97 12.00 -17.33
C ILE A 137 3.27 12.09 -18.70
N GLN A 138 2.42 13.10 -18.92
CA GLN A 138 1.79 13.29 -20.23
C GLN A 138 2.82 13.47 -21.34
N ASP A 139 3.85 14.29 -21.10
CA ASP A 139 4.92 14.52 -22.08
C ASP A 139 5.73 13.24 -22.35
N LYS A 140 5.99 12.44 -21.32
CA LYS A 140 6.68 11.16 -21.44
C LYS A 140 5.86 10.17 -22.27
N LEU A 141 4.57 10.03 -21.99
CA LEU A 141 3.65 9.17 -22.75
C LEU A 141 3.55 9.63 -24.21
N ARG A 142 3.45 10.95 -24.46
CA ARG A 142 3.38 11.53 -25.81
C ARG A 142 4.65 11.25 -26.62
N LYS A 143 5.85 11.38 -26.02
CA LYS A 143 7.13 11.06 -26.66
C LYS A 143 7.22 9.59 -27.07
N LEU A 144 6.67 8.68 -26.26
CA LEU A 144 6.61 7.26 -26.52
C LEU A 144 5.40 6.86 -27.41
N LYS A 145 4.55 7.81 -27.79
CA LYS A 145 3.31 7.60 -28.57
C LYS A 145 2.34 6.63 -27.89
N ILE A 146 2.32 6.60 -26.56
CA ILE A 146 1.42 5.78 -25.76
C ILE A 146 0.14 6.58 -25.53
N THR A 147 -1.00 6.06 -25.98
CA THR A 147 -2.34 6.68 -25.82
C THR A 147 -3.18 5.94 -24.80
N LYS A 148 -3.16 4.61 -24.83
CA LYS A 148 -3.84 3.73 -23.88
C LYS A 148 -2.85 2.72 -23.32
N PHE A 149 -2.91 2.49 -22.02
CA PHE A 149 -1.98 1.57 -21.37
C PHE A 149 -2.54 1.00 -20.08
N ILE A 150 -2.02 -0.16 -19.72
CA ILE A 150 -2.21 -0.80 -18.42
C ILE A 150 -0.87 -0.78 -17.68
N ILE A 151 -0.91 -0.57 -16.36
CA ILE A 151 0.28 -0.68 -15.53
C ILE A 151 0.43 -2.13 -15.07
N PHE A 152 1.60 -2.71 -15.26
CA PHE A 152 2.00 -3.94 -14.60
C PHE A 152 3.08 -3.66 -13.57
N HIS A 153 2.80 -4.00 -12.31
CA HIS A 153 3.73 -3.85 -11.17
C HIS A 153 4.13 -5.22 -10.61
N PRO A 154 5.17 -5.87 -11.17
CA PRO A 154 5.58 -7.21 -10.76
C PRO A 154 6.39 -7.25 -9.47
N SER A 155 6.74 -6.10 -8.93
CA SER A 155 7.62 -5.93 -7.79
C SER A 155 6.87 -5.86 -6.45
N ALA A 156 7.61 -6.05 -5.36
CA ALA A 156 7.15 -5.81 -4.00
C ALA A 156 8.34 -5.42 -3.10
N GLN A 157 8.06 -4.93 -1.90
CA GLN A 157 9.11 -4.56 -0.93
C GLN A 157 9.93 -5.78 -0.43
N TYR A 158 9.36 -6.98 -0.47
CA TYR A 158 9.97 -8.20 0.07
C TYR A 158 9.97 -9.30 -0.98
N ASN A 159 11.06 -10.08 -1.07
CA ASN A 159 11.22 -11.16 -2.04
C ASN A 159 10.07 -12.18 -2.02
N TYR A 160 9.59 -12.54 -0.82
CA TYR A 160 8.48 -13.50 -0.65
C TYR A 160 7.12 -13.02 -1.18
N LYS A 161 7.02 -11.77 -1.62
CA LYS A 161 5.84 -11.16 -2.24
C LYS A 161 6.01 -10.91 -3.74
N VAL A 162 7.15 -11.25 -4.33
CA VAL A 162 7.43 -11.03 -5.76
C VAL A 162 6.94 -12.22 -6.56
N TYR A 163 6.27 -11.96 -7.67
CA TYR A 163 5.85 -13.00 -8.61
C TYR A 163 7.08 -13.65 -9.26
N ASP A 164 7.10 -14.98 -9.36
CA ASP A 164 8.24 -15.71 -9.92
C ASP A 164 8.64 -15.19 -11.29
N LYS A 165 9.97 -15.14 -11.55
CA LYS A 165 10.50 -14.58 -12.79
C LYS A 165 9.91 -15.26 -14.03
N LYS A 166 9.83 -16.60 -14.02
CA LYS A 166 9.31 -17.35 -15.18
C LYS A 166 7.85 -17.02 -15.42
N LEU A 167 7.02 -17.07 -14.37
CA LEU A 167 5.60 -16.78 -14.46
C LEU A 167 5.34 -15.31 -14.85
N ARG A 168 6.16 -14.38 -14.34
CA ARG A 168 6.13 -12.98 -14.75
C ARG A 168 6.42 -12.82 -16.25
N ASP A 169 7.47 -13.46 -16.73
CA ASP A 169 7.87 -13.37 -18.14
C ASP A 169 6.80 -14.03 -19.04
N ASP A 170 6.26 -15.18 -18.65
CA ASP A 170 5.15 -15.84 -19.33
C ASP A 170 3.91 -14.93 -19.40
N LEU A 171 3.56 -14.24 -18.30
CA LEU A 171 2.47 -13.25 -18.30
C LEU A 171 2.79 -12.07 -19.24
N LEU A 172 4.03 -11.58 -19.26
CA LEU A 172 4.42 -10.50 -20.17
C LEU A 172 4.33 -10.90 -21.64
N TYR A 173 4.68 -12.13 -22.00
CA TYR A 173 4.48 -12.65 -23.36
C TYR A 173 3.00 -12.67 -23.74
N LEU A 174 2.13 -13.10 -22.85
CA LEU A 174 0.67 -13.08 -23.06
C LEU A 174 0.16 -11.62 -23.18
N LEU A 175 0.52 -10.74 -22.27
CA LEU A 175 0.11 -9.33 -22.29
C LEU A 175 0.59 -8.60 -23.55
N ASN A 176 1.73 -8.99 -24.12
CA ASN A 176 2.25 -8.41 -25.36
C ASN A 176 1.40 -8.73 -26.60
N THR A 177 0.49 -9.70 -26.50
CA THR A 177 -0.47 -10.01 -27.59
C THR A 177 -1.66 -9.05 -27.62
N LEU A 178 -1.89 -8.31 -26.53
CA LEU A 178 -2.97 -7.33 -26.46
C LEU A 178 -2.63 -6.09 -27.30
N ASN A 179 -3.65 -5.48 -27.90
CA ASN A 179 -3.50 -4.22 -28.64
C ASN A 179 -3.51 -3.00 -27.70
N ILE A 180 -2.74 -3.07 -26.60
CA ILE A 180 -2.61 -2.01 -25.62
C ILE A 180 -1.18 -2.00 -25.08
N SER A 181 -0.66 -0.82 -24.75
CA SER A 181 0.68 -0.70 -24.16
C SER A 181 0.67 -1.16 -22.70
N ILE A 182 1.74 -1.86 -22.30
CA ILE A 182 1.95 -2.29 -20.92
C ILE A 182 3.14 -1.53 -20.33
N ILE A 183 2.91 -0.76 -19.30
CA ILE A 183 3.97 -0.02 -18.61
C ILE A 183 4.37 -0.79 -17.34
N ILE A 184 5.62 -1.22 -17.30
CA ILE A 184 6.18 -1.89 -16.13
C ILE A 184 6.64 -0.83 -15.13
N SER A 185 6.03 -0.82 -13.95
CA SER A 185 6.39 0.11 -12.88
C SER A 185 7.21 -0.56 -11.78
N GLY A 186 8.06 0.21 -11.12
CA GLY A 186 8.89 -0.21 -9.99
C GLY A 186 9.72 0.94 -9.44
N GLY A 187 10.28 0.75 -8.25
CA GLY A 187 11.18 1.71 -7.60
C GLY A 187 12.64 1.55 -8.02
N LYS A 188 13.54 1.98 -7.12
CA LYS A 188 15.01 1.93 -7.31
C LYS A 188 15.69 0.95 -6.37
N ASN A 189 14.95 0.12 -5.66
CA ASN A 189 15.51 -0.88 -4.76
C ASN A 189 16.14 -2.05 -5.53
N GLU A 190 16.79 -2.94 -4.81
CA GLU A 190 17.50 -4.08 -5.39
C GLU A 190 16.57 -5.04 -6.14
N ILE A 191 15.36 -5.29 -5.62
CA ILE A 191 14.38 -6.17 -6.25
C ILE A 191 13.94 -5.58 -7.60
N ASP A 192 13.57 -4.30 -7.60
CA ASP A 192 13.17 -3.59 -8.81
C ASP A 192 14.29 -3.59 -9.86
N THR A 193 15.51 -3.34 -9.44
CA THR A 193 16.69 -3.36 -10.35
C THR A 193 16.91 -4.73 -10.96
N LYS A 194 16.77 -5.81 -10.18
CA LYS A 194 16.86 -7.20 -10.71
C LYS A 194 15.74 -7.51 -11.70
N ILE A 195 14.54 -7.03 -11.44
CA ILE A 195 13.42 -7.17 -12.37
C ILE A 195 13.75 -6.43 -13.68
N LYS A 196 14.15 -5.16 -13.60
CA LYS A 196 14.47 -4.31 -14.75
C LYS A 196 15.46 -4.96 -15.71
N VAL A 197 16.59 -5.46 -15.19
CA VAL A 197 17.65 -6.07 -16.03
C VAL A 197 17.25 -7.42 -16.62
N SER A 198 16.19 -8.05 -16.10
CA SER A 198 15.70 -9.35 -16.54
C SER A 198 14.38 -9.30 -17.31
N LEU A 199 13.89 -8.10 -17.67
CA LEU A 199 12.68 -7.96 -18.48
C LEU A 199 12.90 -8.49 -19.90
N PRO A 200 11.93 -9.24 -20.47
CA PRO A 200 11.97 -9.61 -21.88
C PRO A 200 11.82 -8.37 -22.77
N LYS A 201 12.49 -8.36 -23.92
CA LYS A 201 12.35 -7.30 -24.93
C LYS A 201 11.12 -7.59 -25.79
N LEU A 202 10.05 -6.86 -25.57
CA LEU A 202 8.76 -7.03 -26.25
C LEU A 202 8.26 -5.67 -26.77
N THR A 203 7.48 -5.68 -27.83
CA THR A 203 7.11 -4.48 -28.60
C THR A 203 6.16 -3.55 -27.86
N ASN A 204 5.20 -4.11 -27.09
CA ASN A 204 4.19 -3.33 -26.38
C ASN A 204 4.53 -3.12 -24.89
N ILE A 205 5.73 -3.49 -24.47
CA ILE A 205 6.18 -3.42 -23.08
C ILE A 205 7.14 -2.25 -22.90
N TYR A 206 6.85 -1.35 -21.98
CA TYR A 206 7.61 -0.14 -21.69
C TYR A 206 8.13 -0.19 -20.25
N ASP A 207 9.44 -0.09 -20.09
CA ASP A 207 10.10 -0.10 -18.78
C ASP A 207 10.14 1.29 -18.15
N PHE A 208 9.38 1.47 -17.06
CA PHE A 208 9.39 2.66 -16.22
C PHE A 208 9.95 2.36 -14.81
N ILE A 209 10.63 1.23 -14.61
CA ILE A 209 11.23 0.89 -13.32
C ILE A 209 12.33 1.89 -12.96
N GLY A 210 12.17 2.53 -11.81
CA GLY A 210 13.08 3.57 -11.31
C GLY A 210 12.95 4.93 -11.97
N ASP A 211 11.96 5.12 -12.84
CA ASP A 211 11.83 6.23 -13.76
C ASP A 211 10.64 7.15 -13.44
N THR A 212 9.99 6.90 -12.31
CA THR A 212 8.90 7.71 -11.76
C THR A 212 9.12 7.99 -10.28
N SER A 213 8.85 9.21 -9.85
CA SER A 213 8.62 9.56 -8.45
C SER A 213 7.24 9.06 -8.01
N ILE A 214 6.92 9.15 -6.71
CA ILE A 214 5.59 8.76 -6.23
C ILE A 214 4.49 9.67 -6.80
N ASP A 215 4.75 10.98 -6.94
CA ASP A 215 3.81 11.93 -7.51
C ASP A 215 3.54 11.62 -8.99
N GLU A 216 4.60 11.30 -9.74
CA GLU A 216 4.50 10.87 -11.13
C GLU A 216 3.78 9.53 -11.26
N TYR A 217 4.03 8.57 -10.35
CA TYR A 217 3.32 7.30 -10.35
C TYR A 217 1.81 7.46 -10.09
N ILE A 218 1.42 8.34 -9.16
CA ILE A 218 0.01 8.66 -8.91
C ILE A 218 -0.66 9.19 -10.17
N CYS A 219 0.01 10.09 -10.91
CA CYS A 219 -0.48 10.62 -12.18
C CYS A 219 -0.52 9.55 -13.28
N LEU A 220 0.52 8.71 -13.36
CA LEU A 220 0.57 7.58 -14.29
C LEU A 220 -0.58 6.60 -14.03
N SER A 221 -0.83 6.25 -12.77
CA SER A 221 -1.94 5.38 -12.37
C SER A 221 -3.30 6.00 -12.74
N LEU A 222 -3.47 7.31 -12.52
CA LEU A 222 -4.70 8.00 -12.91
C LEU A 222 -4.95 7.97 -14.42
N LEU A 223 -3.90 8.06 -15.23
CA LEU A 223 -3.98 8.04 -16.70
C LEU A 223 -4.11 6.62 -17.29
N SER A 224 -3.84 5.57 -16.50
CA SER A 224 -3.92 4.18 -16.96
C SER A 224 -5.37 3.71 -17.10
N GLU A 225 -5.60 2.70 -17.92
CA GLU A 225 -6.88 1.98 -17.99
C GLU A 225 -7.04 1.07 -16.75
N GLY A 226 -5.96 0.46 -16.28
CA GLY A 226 -5.98 -0.46 -15.14
C GLY A 226 -4.62 -0.79 -14.57
N TYR A 227 -4.65 -1.61 -13.54
CA TYR A 227 -3.49 -2.09 -12.79
C TYR A 227 -3.46 -3.62 -12.77
N ILE A 228 -2.32 -4.19 -13.06
CA ILE A 228 -2.00 -5.60 -12.85
C ILE A 228 -0.81 -5.64 -11.88
N GLY A 229 -0.82 -6.50 -10.89
CA GLY A 229 0.39 -6.66 -10.08
C GLY A 229 0.16 -7.11 -8.65
N MET A 230 1.25 -6.98 -7.88
CA MET A 230 1.35 -7.50 -6.52
C MET A 230 0.63 -6.62 -5.50
N ASP A 231 0.35 -7.22 -4.32
CA ASP A 231 -0.13 -6.54 -3.11
C ASP A 231 0.91 -5.53 -2.61
N THR A 232 0.78 -4.28 -3.04
CA THR A 232 1.70 -3.17 -2.74
C THR A 232 0.97 -1.83 -2.64
N LEU A 233 1.70 -0.77 -2.24
CA LEU A 233 1.21 0.60 -2.26
C LEU A 233 0.59 0.98 -3.62
N ASN A 234 1.19 0.53 -4.73
CA ASN A 234 0.76 0.85 -6.08
C ASN A 234 -0.65 0.34 -6.38
N MET A 235 -0.98 -0.86 -5.91
CA MET A 235 -2.33 -1.42 -5.98
C MET A 235 -3.35 -0.56 -5.20
N HIS A 236 -2.99 -0.11 -4.00
CA HIS A 236 -3.87 0.73 -3.20
C HIS A 236 -4.06 2.13 -3.79
N ILE A 237 -3.05 2.68 -4.47
CA ILE A 237 -3.19 3.93 -5.24
C ILE A 237 -4.21 3.71 -6.37
N ALA A 238 -4.08 2.64 -7.16
CA ALA A 238 -5.03 2.30 -8.21
C ALA A 238 -6.46 2.11 -7.68
N ALA A 239 -6.61 1.43 -6.52
CA ALA A 239 -7.90 1.25 -5.85
C ALA A 239 -8.52 2.60 -5.42
N SER A 240 -7.72 3.50 -4.85
CA SER A 240 -8.18 4.83 -4.44
C SER A 240 -8.64 5.70 -5.60
N GLN A 241 -8.18 5.40 -6.81
CA GLN A 241 -8.54 6.07 -8.07
C GLN A 241 -9.63 5.33 -8.86
N ASN A 242 -10.25 4.30 -8.28
CA ASN A 242 -11.28 3.46 -8.90
C ASN A 242 -10.85 2.81 -10.22
N LYS A 243 -9.56 2.45 -10.35
CA LYS A 243 -9.05 1.77 -11.54
C LYS A 243 -9.47 0.31 -11.58
N ARG A 244 -9.57 -0.27 -12.79
CA ARG A 244 -9.67 -1.73 -12.93
C ARG A 244 -8.41 -2.39 -12.36
N ILE A 245 -8.56 -3.36 -11.47
CA ILE A 245 -7.45 -3.99 -10.76
C ILE A 245 -7.47 -5.50 -10.95
N PHE A 246 -6.31 -6.04 -11.31
CA PHE A 246 -5.98 -7.46 -11.36
C PHE A 246 -4.86 -7.72 -10.37
N ALA A 247 -5.22 -8.08 -9.12
CA ALA A 247 -4.30 -8.16 -8.01
C ALA A 247 -3.82 -9.59 -7.76
N ILE A 248 -2.50 -9.79 -7.72
CA ILE A 248 -1.86 -11.08 -7.44
C ILE A 248 -1.49 -11.12 -5.95
N PHE A 249 -2.16 -12.00 -5.21
CA PHE A 249 -1.97 -12.13 -3.76
C PHE A 249 -1.30 -13.45 -3.39
N GLY A 250 -0.21 -13.35 -2.66
CA GLY A 250 0.46 -14.48 -2.03
C GLY A 250 0.01 -14.72 -0.59
N PRO A 251 0.95 -14.72 0.38
CA PRO A 251 0.66 -15.05 1.77
C PRO A 251 -0.09 -13.97 2.56
N THR A 252 -0.27 -12.78 1.99
CA THR A 252 -0.88 -11.64 2.69
C THR A 252 -2.33 -11.90 3.07
N LYS A 253 -2.72 -11.53 4.28
CA LYS A 253 -4.10 -11.62 4.76
C LYS A 253 -5.03 -10.69 4.00
N LEU A 254 -5.96 -11.25 3.24
CA LEU A 254 -6.91 -10.50 2.42
C LEU A 254 -7.83 -9.62 3.25
N ASN A 255 -8.42 -10.16 4.30
CA ASN A 255 -9.33 -9.44 5.17
C ASN A 255 -8.76 -8.12 5.70
N MET A 256 -7.42 -8.00 5.76
CA MET A 256 -6.73 -6.79 6.22
C MET A 256 -6.24 -5.90 5.09
N TRP A 257 -5.77 -6.49 3.97
CA TRP A 257 -4.95 -5.78 2.98
C TRP A 257 -5.47 -5.87 1.55
N SER A 258 -6.62 -6.49 1.28
CA SER A 258 -7.19 -6.48 -0.07
C SER A 258 -7.50 -5.06 -0.53
N PRO A 259 -7.47 -4.76 -1.84
CA PRO A 259 -7.82 -3.43 -2.32
C PRO A 259 -9.26 -3.07 -1.93
N TRP A 260 -9.46 -1.84 -1.50
CA TRP A 260 -10.76 -1.34 -1.07
C TRP A 260 -11.58 -0.85 -2.25
N SER A 261 -12.81 -1.34 -2.41
CA SER A 261 -13.76 -0.76 -3.35
C SER A 261 -14.43 0.48 -2.74
N ASN A 262 -14.20 1.63 -3.35
CA ASN A 262 -14.88 2.86 -2.94
C ASN A 262 -16.37 2.85 -3.29
N ASN A 263 -16.77 2.16 -4.36
CA ASN A 263 -18.17 2.11 -4.78
C ASN A 263 -19.00 1.24 -3.85
N LEU A 264 -18.51 0.05 -3.53
CA LEU A 264 -19.21 -0.91 -2.67
C LEU A 264 -18.90 -0.74 -1.17
N GLN A 265 -17.92 0.12 -0.82
CA GLN A 265 -17.45 0.32 0.57
C GLN A 265 -17.07 -1.01 1.26
N THR A 266 -16.40 -1.89 0.52
CA THR A 266 -16.02 -3.23 0.96
C THR A 266 -14.69 -3.69 0.38
N SER A 267 -14.24 -4.83 0.85
CA SER A 267 -13.02 -5.51 0.38
C SER A 267 -13.19 -7.03 0.49
N ALA A 268 -12.29 -7.79 -0.11
CA ALA A 268 -12.30 -9.25 0.02
C ALA A 268 -11.97 -9.67 1.47
N ILE A 269 -12.71 -10.66 1.98
CA ILE A 269 -12.55 -11.19 3.34
C ILE A 269 -11.97 -12.59 3.31
N GLU A 270 -12.43 -13.44 2.38
CA GLU A 270 -12.06 -14.85 2.28
C GLU A 270 -11.07 -15.09 1.15
N ALA A 271 -10.19 -16.08 1.33
CA ALA A 271 -9.31 -16.54 0.28
C ALA A 271 -10.10 -17.41 -0.73
N LYS A 272 -9.98 -17.06 -2.02
CA LYS A 272 -10.54 -17.81 -3.16
C LYS A 272 -9.56 -17.75 -4.32
N PRO A 273 -9.44 -18.79 -5.15
CA PRO A 273 -8.51 -18.80 -6.27
C PRO A 273 -8.67 -17.59 -7.21
N ILE A 274 -9.93 -17.27 -7.53
CA ILE A 274 -10.31 -16.03 -8.23
C ILE A 274 -11.54 -15.45 -7.54
N GLN A 275 -11.54 -14.16 -7.35
CA GLN A 275 -12.72 -13.45 -6.88
C GLN A 275 -12.76 -12.04 -7.44
N THR A 276 -13.94 -11.64 -7.88
CA THR A 276 -14.19 -10.30 -8.41
C THR A 276 -15.26 -9.60 -7.59
N TYR A 277 -15.01 -8.35 -7.23
CA TYR A 277 -15.97 -7.45 -6.63
C TYR A 277 -15.74 -6.04 -7.21
N ASP A 278 -16.78 -5.40 -7.66
CA ASP A 278 -16.71 -4.11 -8.34
C ASP A 278 -15.70 -4.16 -9.52
N ASN A 279 -14.73 -3.28 -9.53
CA ASN A 279 -13.65 -3.19 -10.51
C ASN A 279 -12.35 -3.92 -10.10
N ILE A 280 -12.43 -4.85 -9.15
CA ILE A 280 -11.28 -5.54 -8.58
C ILE A 280 -11.40 -7.05 -8.76
N THR A 281 -10.42 -7.68 -9.40
CA THR A 281 -10.24 -9.13 -9.45
C THR A 281 -8.97 -9.49 -8.68
N ILE A 282 -9.06 -10.45 -7.76
CA ILE A 282 -7.94 -10.97 -6.98
C ILE A 282 -7.65 -12.41 -7.40
N PHE A 283 -6.38 -12.72 -7.60
CA PHE A 283 -5.87 -14.06 -7.90
C PHE A 283 -5.07 -14.58 -6.71
N GLN A 284 -5.37 -15.79 -6.29
CA GLN A 284 -4.65 -16.52 -5.27
C GLN A 284 -4.46 -17.99 -5.70
N ALA A 285 -3.49 -18.67 -5.12
CA ALA A 285 -3.37 -20.11 -5.31
C ALA A 285 -4.51 -20.86 -4.62
N ASP A 286 -4.94 -21.95 -5.21
CA ASP A 286 -5.85 -22.92 -4.58
C ASP A 286 -5.04 -23.83 -3.64
N MET A 287 -4.71 -23.31 -2.46
CA MET A 287 -3.90 -24.00 -1.46
C MET A 287 -4.48 -23.74 -0.06
N PRO A 288 -4.53 -24.76 0.82
CA PRO A 288 -5.16 -24.64 2.14
C PRO A 288 -4.49 -23.63 3.08
N CYS A 289 -3.22 -23.28 2.82
CA CYS A 289 -2.48 -22.32 3.63
C CYS A 289 -2.56 -20.87 3.11
N VAL A 290 -3.26 -20.61 2.01
CA VAL A 290 -3.29 -19.27 1.40
C VAL A 290 -3.89 -18.23 2.32
N ALA A 291 -3.32 -17.03 2.24
CA ALA A 291 -3.50 -15.91 3.17
C ALA A 291 -3.01 -16.20 4.60
N CYS A 292 -1.97 -17.04 4.76
CA CYS A 292 -1.41 -17.40 6.07
C CYS A 292 -0.82 -16.20 6.87
N GLY A 293 -0.41 -15.14 6.20
CA GLY A 293 0.23 -13.97 6.82
C GLY A 293 1.72 -14.14 7.12
N GLU A 294 2.33 -15.26 6.71
CA GLU A 294 3.74 -15.57 6.95
C GLU A 294 4.68 -14.79 6.00
N LYS A 295 5.92 -14.63 6.44
CA LYS A 295 6.97 -13.95 5.65
C LYS A 295 7.70 -14.95 4.74
N GLY A 296 6.99 -15.51 3.77
CA GLY A 296 7.46 -16.62 2.94
C GLY A 296 7.22 -17.98 3.60
N CYS A 297 7.28 -19.06 2.80
CA CYS A 297 7.09 -20.42 3.30
C CYS A 297 8.11 -20.75 4.39
N LYS A 298 7.65 -21.29 5.53
CA LYS A 298 8.47 -21.56 6.72
C LYS A 298 9.16 -20.31 7.29
N ASN A 299 8.60 -19.12 7.09
CA ASN A 299 9.17 -17.82 7.50
C ASN A 299 10.59 -17.55 6.99
N ASN A 300 10.97 -18.09 5.83
CA ASN A 300 12.31 -17.93 5.27
C ASN A 300 12.60 -16.55 4.68
N GLY A 301 11.57 -15.71 4.51
CA GLY A 301 11.69 -14.36 3.94
C GLY A 301 11.96 -14.30 2.44
N LEU A 302 12.10 -15.44 1.75
CA LEU A 302 12.57 -15.51 0.37
C LEU A 302 11.48 -15.85 -0.64
N VAL A 303 10.73 -16.93 -0.42
CA VAL A 303 9.79 -17.49 -1.40
C VAL A 303 8.45 -17.81 -0.77
N SER A 304 7.39 -17.59 -1.52
CA SER A 304 6.04 -18.04 -1.21
C SER A 304 5.53 -18.96 -2.33
N GLU A 305 5.42 -20.26 -2.04
CA GLU A 305 4.95 -21.27 -3.01
C GLU A 305 3.57 -20.95 -3.58
N CYS A 306 2.71 -20.28 -2.81
CA CYS A 306 1.41 -19.84 -3.29
C CYS A 306 1.53 -18.89 -4.50
N LEU A 307 2.54 -18.04 -4.59
CA LEU A 307 2.72 -17.20 -5.77
C LEU A 307 3.15 -18.01 -7.00
N SER A 308 3.94 -19.07 -6.82
CA SER A 308 4.35 -19.95 -7.91
C SER A 308 3.20 -20.84 -8.44
N ASN A 309 2.11 -20.92 -7.70
CA ASN A 309 0.91 -21.69 -8.08
C ASN A 309 -0.22 -20.83 -8.69
N ILE A 310 0.02 -19.57 -9.02
CA ILE A 310 -0.93 -18.71 -9.73
C ILE A 310 -0.54 -18.70 -11.21
N SER A 311 -1.39 -19.27 -12.07
CA SER A 311 -1.09 -19.37 -13.50
C SER A 311 -1.17 -18.04 -14.23
N PRO A 312 -0.16 -17.67 -15.04
CA PRO A 312 -0.22 -16.51 -15.94
C PRO A 312 -1.40 -16.56 -16.91
N SER A 313 -1.74 -17.73 -17.43
CA SER A 313 -2.87 -17.91 -18.35
C SER A 313 -4.20 -17.62 -17.70
N LEU A 314 -4.33 -17.93 -16.41
CA LEU A 314 -5.53 -17.62 -15.64
C LEU A 314 -5.70 -16.10 -15.46
N ILE A 315 -4.61 -15.40 -15.14
CA ILE A 315 -4.61 -13.95 -15.02
C ILE A 315 -4.93 -13.30 -16.37
N PHE A 316 -4.28 -13.78 -17.42
CA PHE A 316 -4.44 -13.24 -18.78
C PHE A 316 -5.88 -13.39 -19.29
N LYS A 317 -6.52 -14.54 -19.05
CA LYS A 317 -7.92 -14.78 -19.44
C LYS A 317 -8.85 -13.71 -18.87
N GLU A 318 -8.76 -13.41 -17.59
CA GLU A 318 -9.59 -12.37 -16.93
C GLU A 318 -9.30 -10.95 -17.46
N ILE A 319 -8.07 -10.70 -17.94
CA ILE A 319 -7.69 -9.43 -18.55
C ILE A 319 -8.21 -9.32 -19.98
N GLU A 320 -8.15 -10.41 -20.75
CA GLU A 320 -8.63 -10.46 -22.14
C GLU A 320 -10.16 -10.34 -22.22
N GLU A 321 -10.88 -10.88 -21.25
CA GLU A 321 -12.35 -10.78 -21.15
C GLU A 321 -12.84 -9.40 -20.69
N TRP A 322 -11.95 -8.55 -20.17
CA TRP A 322 -12.26 -7.17 -19.76
C TRP A 322 -12.11 -6.20 -20.94
#